data_605a87fa482d34fbb3f920a772494364
#
_entry.id   605a87fa482d34fbb3f920a772494364
#
_cell.length_a   1.000
_cell.length_b   1.000
_cell.length_c   1.000
_cell.angle_alpha   90.00
_cell.angle_beta   90.00
_cell.angle_gamma   90.00
#
_symmetry.space_group_name_H-M   'P 1'
#
loop_
_entity.id
_entity.type
_entity.pdbx_description
1 polymer ?
#
loop_
_entity_poly.entity_id
_entity_poly.type
_entity_poly.pdbx_seq_one_letter_code
_entity_poly.pdbx_strand_id
1 'polypeptide(L)'
;MTEKRIQNQFDRHPLAMATRRQFLQSGTLGLGSLALADLGLGRASAGETKEAPGPLVPKTPHFPGKAKNVIYLHMAGSPPHLDLFDYKPTLESRTGEDCPAEFYEGKHFAFTSNRPTLLGTPHKFQQHGESGAWFSDAVPMLSEHADDLCFVKSMYTEQFNHAPAQMLLYTGSPRMGRPSIGSWVTYGLGSENQDLPGFVVLISGGTNPSAGKSAWGSGFLPSIFQGVQCRSKGDPVLYASDPAGMDRSMRRLSLDAIQSLNQLQYEKMKHPETQTRISQYELAYRMQMSVPEVMDITRESQQTLEMYGAKPGDASFGNNCLLARRLVEPVSYTHLTLPTSPK
;
A
#
# COMPACT_ATOMS: atom_id res chain seq x y z
N MET A 1 45.27 12.85 -26.89
CA MET A 1 44.33 11.89 -27.55
C MET A 1 43.16 11.50 -26.65
N THR A 2 42.71 12.37 -25.73
CA THR A 2 41.78 12.00 -24.65
C THR A 2 40.55 12.86 -24.60
N GLU A 3 40.54 14.09 -25.04
CA GLU A 3 39.36 14.97 -24.95
C GLU A 3 38.29 14.73 -26.03
N LYS A 4 38.66 14.44 -27.26
CA LYS A 4 37.69 14.13 -28.34
C LYS A 4 36.93 12.82 -28.13
N ARG A 5 37.41 11.90 -27.31
CA ARG A 5 36.73 10.62 -27.02
C ARG A 5 35.65 10.78 -25.95
N ILE A 6 35.79 11.73 -25.05
CA ILE A 6 34.83 12.05 -24.01
C ILE A 6 33.66 12.84 -24.59
N GLN A 7 33.96 13.81 -25.48
CA GLN A 7 32.92 14.60 -26.14
C GLN A 7 31.98 13.73 -26.98
N ASN A 8 32.48 12.73 -27.69
CA ASN A 8 31.67 11.79 -28.50
C ASN A 8 30.84 10.79 -27.66
N GLN A 9 31.13 10.62 -26.39
CA GLN A 9 30.31 9.78 -25.49
C GLN A 9 29.07 10.54 -24.95
N PHE A 10 29.20 11.84 -24.77
CA PHE A 10 28.07 12.68 -24.34
C PHE A 10 27.07 12.98 -25.46
N ASP A 11 27.52 13.06 -26.70
CA ASP A 11 26.63 13.31 -27.86
C ASP A 11 25.78 12.11 -28.28
N ARG A 12 26.10 10.88 -27.81
CA ARG A 12 25.29 9.67 -28.10
C ARG A 12 24.19 9.38 -27.08
N HIS A 13 24.17 10.10 -25.96
CA HIS A 13 23.23 9.85 -24.87
C HIS A 13 21.78 10.29 -25.13
N PRO A 14 21.46 11.34 -25.91
CA PRO A 14 20.07 11.73 -26.14
C PRO A 14 19.26 10.70 -26.95
N LEU A 15 19.90 9.93 -27.82
CA LEU A 15 19.21 8.97 -28.69
C LEU A 15 18.97 7.61 -28.01
N ALA A 16 19.74 7.27 -26.98
CA ALA A 16 19.61 6.01 -26.23
C ALA A 16 18.48 6.02 -25.17
N MET A 17 17.93 7.20 -24.85
CA MET A 17 16.90 7.38 -23.85
C MET A 17 15.48 7.55 -24.40
N ALA A 18 15.28 7.46 -25.72
CA ALA A 18 13.92 7.40 -26.26
C ALA A 18 13.26 6.09 -25.82
N THR A 19 12.39 6.17 -24.84
CA THR A 19 11.62 5.02 -24.37
C THR A 19 10.72 4.51 -25.51
N ARG A 20 10.37 3.21 -25.50
CA ARG A 20 9.39 2.63 -26.46
C ARG A 20 8.11 3.47 -26.55
N ARG A 21 7.73 4.10 -25.45
CA ARG A 21 6.55 4.97 -25.37
C ARG A 21 6.75 6.27 -26.17
N GLN A 22 7.92 6.90 -26.10
CA GLN A 22 8.24 8.12 -26.88
C GLN A 22 8.35 7.77 -28.36
N PHE A 23 8.91 6.61 -28.70
CA PHE A 23 8.94 6.14 -30.07
C PHE A 23 7.51 5.91 -30.62
N LEU A 24 6.64 5.25 -29.84
CA LEU A 24 5.25 5.04 -30.23
C LEU A 24 4.45 6.35 -30.29
N GLN A 25 4.66 7.28 -29.38
CA GLN A 25 4.01 8.60 -29.41
C GLN A 25 4.46 9.44 -30.60
N SER A 26 5.72 9.37 -30.97
CA SER A 26 6.24 10.08 -32.15
C SER A 26 5.77 9.43 -33.45
N GLY A 27 5.62 8.10 -33.48
CA GLY A 27 5.12 7.36 -34.65
C GLY A 27 3.62 7.52 -34.89
N THR A 28 2.82 7.64 -33.82
CA THR A 28 1.36 7.84 -33.94
C THR A 28 0.99 9.27 -34.33
N LEU A 29 1.82 10.27 -33.99
CA LEU A 29 1.61 11.65 -34.42
C LEU A 29 1.85 11.86 -35.94
N GLY A 30 2.63 10.99 -36.59
CA GLY A 30 2.89 11.10 -38.03
C GLY A 30 1.78 10.53 -38.91
N LEU A 31 1.23 9.39 -38.60
CA LEU A 31 0.24 8.67 -39.43
C LEU A 31 -1.19 8.79 -38.88
N GLY A 32 -1.35 8.76 -37.55
CA GLY A 32 -2.67 8.86 -36.91
C GLY A 32 -3.25 10.26 -36.96
N SER A 33 -2.42 11.32 -36.92
CA SER A 33 -2.88 12.72 -37.03
C SER A 33 -3.34 13.06 -38.44
N LEU A 34 -2.74 12.51 -39.47
CA LEU A 34 -3.21 12.67 -40.86
C LEU A 34 -4.58 11.98 -41.06
N ALA A 35 -4.79 10.81 -40.49
CA ALA A 35 -6.09 10.12 -40.57
C ALA A 35 -7.19 10.82 -39.75
N LEU A 36 -6.87 11.44 -38.61
CA LEU A 36 -7.83 12.18 -37.77
C LEU A 36 -8.14 13.58 -38.38
N ALA A 37 -7.20 14.19 -39.05
CA ALA A 37 -7.42 15.46 -39.78
C ALA A 37 -8.39 15.28 -40.96
N ASP A 38 -8.32 14.12 -41.64
CA ASP A 38 -9.19 13.75 -42.77
C ASP A 38 -10.64 13.41 -42.31
N LEU A 39 -10.82 13.02 -41.07
CA LEU A 39 -12.12 12.70 -40.44
C LEU A 39 -12.84 13.96 -39.88
N GLY A 40 -12.32 15.18 -40.07
CA GLY A 40 -12.99 16.42 -39.67
C GLY A 40 -13.10 16.62 -38.16
N LEU A 41 -12.42 15.85 -37.32
CA LEU A 41 -12.42 15.95 -35.85
C LEU A 41 -11.37 16.93 -35.33
N GLY A 42 -10.79 17.73 -36.16
CA GLY A 42 -9.65 18.57 -35.86
C GLY A 42 -9.97 20.04 -35.60
N ARG A 43 -10.79 20.40 -34.65
CA ARG A 43 -10.69 21.70 -33.94
C ARG A 43 -11.24 21.56 -32.52
N ALA A 44 -10.53 20.82 -31.68
CA ALA A 44 -10.58 21.15 -30.27
C ALA A 44 -9.85 22.48 -30.09
N SER A 45 -10.61 23.55 -29.86
CA SER A 45 -10.11 24.86 -29.45
C SER A 45 -9.04 24.65 -28.35
N ALA A 46 -7.86 25.22 -28.56
CA ALA A 46 -6.88 25.45 -27.52
C ALA A 46 -7.47 26.49 -26.55
N GLY A 47 -8.44 26.06 -25.75
CA GLY A 47 -8.89 26.75 -24.56
C GLY A 47 -7.75 26.72 -23.55
N GLU A 48 -7.62 27.80 -22.80
CA GLU A 48 -6.68 28.05 -21.73
C GLU A 48 -6.26 26.76 -21.05
N THR A 49 -4.96 26.47 -21.00
CA THR A 49 -4.39 25.36 -20.26
C THR A 49 -4.67 25.61 -18.78
N LYS A 50 -5.86 25.21 -18.30
CA LYS A 50 -6.06 24.97 -16.89
C LYS A 50 -5.01 23.93 -16.53
N GLU A 51 -4.13 24.28 -15.61
CA GLU A 51 -3.18 23.31 -15.04
C GLU A 51 -3.95 22.02 -14.78
N ALA A 52 -3.48 20.92 -15.37
CA ALA A 52 -4.14 19.64 -15.17
C ALA A 52 -4.17 19.36 -13.65
N PRO A 53 -5.32 19.03 -13.07
CA PRO A 53 -5.43 18.82 -11.66
C PRO A 53 -4.38 17.77 -11.24
N GLY A 54 -3.72 18.02 -10.10
CA GLY A 54 -2.66 17.15 -9.59
C GLY A 54 -3.10 15.68 -9.54
N PRO A 55 -2.18 14.72 -9.59
CA PRO A 55 -2.50 13.30 -9.71
C PRO A 55 -3.30 12.75 -8.52
N LEU A 56 -3.23 13.40 -7.36
CA LEU A 56 -3.92 13.03 -6.12
C LEU A 56 -5.24 13.78 -5.88
N VAL A 57 -5.66 14.65 -6.78
CA VAL A 57 -6.93 15.36 -6.62
C VAL A 57 -8.09 14.35 -6.56
N PRO A 58 -9.08 14.55 -5.67
CA PRO A 58 -10.25 13.69 -5.57
C PRO A 58 -10.97 13.53 -6.92
N LYS A 59 -11.34 12.29 -7.21
CA LYS A 59 -12.04 11.92 -8.44
C LYS A 59 -13.43 11.41 -8.13
N THR A 60 -14.39 11.73 -8.96
CA THR A 60 -15.75 11.21 -8.83
C THR A 60 -15.75 9.69 -9.01
N PRO A 61 -16.21 8.92 -8.03
CA PRO A 61 -16.30 7.47 -8.15
C PRO A 61 -17.41 7.09 -9.15
N HIS A 62 -17.26 5.93 -9.80
CA HIS A 62 -18.29 5.39 -10.71
C HIS A 62 -19.58 5.00 -9.99
N PHE A 63 -19.49 4.66 -8.71
CA PHE A 63 -20.62 4.29 -7.85
C PHE A 63 -20.50 5.06 -6.53
N PRO A 64 -21.64 5.45 -5.91
CA PRO A 64 -21.61 6.11 -4.62
C PRO A 64 -21.00 5.18 -3.56
N GLY A 65 -19.91 5.64 -2.94
CA GLY A 65 -19.23 4.90 -1.87
C GLY A 65 -20.03 4.94 -0.57
N LYS A 66 -20.16 3.80 0.11
CA LYS A 66 -20.70 3.74 1.47
C LYS A 66 -19.61 3.92 2.53
N ALA A 67 -18.43 3.34 2.31
CA ALA A 67 -17.27 3.49 3.18
C ALA A 67 -16.50 4.77 2.82
N LYS A 68 -16.14 5.53 3.83
CA LYS A 68 -15.31 6.73 3.69
C LYS A 68 -13.84 6.43 3.89
N ASN A 69 -13.53 5.52 4.82
CA ASN A 69 -12.18 5.14 5.20
C ASN A 69 -12.03 3.61 5.15
N VAL A 70 -10.83 3.14 4.88
CA VAL A 70 -10.50 1.72 4.91
C VAL A 70 -9.25 1.51 5.76
N ILE A 71 -9.34 0.65 6.78
CA ILE A 71 -8.21 0.16 7.55
C ILE A 71 -8.06 -1.32 7.24
N TYR A 72 -6.93 -1.69 6.64
CA TYR A 72 -6.62 -3.08 6.29
C TYR A 72 -5.65 -3.67 7.31
N LEU A 73 -6.13 -4.60 8.14
CA LEU A 73 -5.35 -5.31 9.13
C LEU A 73 -4.87 -6.64 8.55
N HIS A 74 -3.56 -6.77 8.33
CA HIS A 74 -2.96 -7.99 7.80
C HIS A 74 -2.11 -8.70 8.85
N MET A 75 -2.46 -9.92 9.18
CA MET A 75 -1.66 -10.80 10.03
C MET A 75 -0.63 -11.53 9.17
N ALA A 76 0.55 -10.93 8.98
CA ALA A 76 1.65 -11.54 8.24
C ALA A 76 2.16 -12.79 8.99
N GLY A 77 2.29 -13.91 8.29
CA GLY A 77 2.60 -15.21 8.89
C GLY A 77 1.37 -16.08 9.09
N SER A 78 0.18 -15.52 8.89
CA SER A 78 -1.09 -16.24 8.75
C SER A 78 -1.41 -17.17 9.92
N PRO A 79 -2.02 -16.66 11.01
CA PRO A 79 -2.52 -17.53 12.06
C PRO A 79 -3.53 -18.52 11.47
N PRO A 80 -3.59 -19.76 11.96
CA PRO A 80 -4.46 -20.78 11.39
C PRO A 80 -5.93 -20.39 11.59
N HIS A 81 -6.67 -20.24 10.50
CA HIS A 81 -8.10 -19.94 10.55
C HIS A 81 -8.90 -21.03 11.26
N LEU A 82 -8.40 -22.28 11.25
CA LEU A 82 -8.97 -23.42 11.96
C LEU A 82 -8.92 -23.25 13.49
N ASP A 83 -8.01 -22.42 14.00
CA ASP A 83 -7.90 -22.13 15.43
C ASP A 83 -8.67 -20.87 15.83
N LEU A 84 -9.22 -20.11 14.87
CA LEU A 84 -9.85 -18.82 15.13
C LEU A 84 -11.35 -18.78 14.81
N PHE A 85 -11.74 -19.12 13.57
CA PHE A 85 -13.09 -18.85 13.05
C PHE A 85 -13.73 -20.03 12.30
N ASP A 86 -12.95 -21.00 11.87
CA ASP A 86 -13.42 -22.08 11.01
C ASP A 86 -13.42 -23.42 11.73
N TYR A 87 -14.39 -23.61 12.62
CA TYR A 87 -14.54 -24.81 13.45
C TYR A 87 -14.76 -26.06 12.62
N LYS A 88 -13.93 -27.09 12.84
CA LYS A 88 -13.96 -28.38 12.16
C LYS A 88 -14.03 -29.53 13.17
N PRO A 89 -15.22 -29.86 13.70
CA PRO A 89 -15.37 -30.90 14.73
C PRO A 89 -14.89 -32.28 14.26
N THR A 90 -15.06 -32.60 12.99
CA THR A 90 -14.54 -33.87 12.43
C THR A 90 -13.02 -33.93 12.45
N LEU A 91 -12.33 -32.81 12.18
CA LEU A 91 -10.88 -32.74 12.24
C LEU A 91 -10.37 -32.87 13.69
N GLU A 92 -11.08 -32.26 14.63
CA GLU A 92 -10.78 -32.36 16.06
C GLU A 92 -10.90 -33.80 16.54
N SER A 93 -11.99 -34.50 16.21
CA SER A 93 -12.23 -35.89 16.61
C SER A 93 -11.25 -36.90 16.04
N ARG A 94 -10.60 -36.54 14.92
CA ARG A 94 -9.64 -37.39 14.20
C ARG A 94 -8.18 -36.97 14.42
N THR A 95 -7.92 -36.13 15.40
CA THR A 95 -6.56 -35.67 15.72
C THR A 95 -5.65 -36.85 16.03
N GLY A 96 -4.48 -36.90 15.41
CA GLY A 96 -3.47 -37.95 15.55
C GLY A 96 -3.66 -39.15 14.62
N GLU A 97 -4.77 -39.22 13.88
CA GLU A 97 -4.94 -40.23 12.84
C GLU A 97 -4.07 -39.91 11.62
N ASP A 98 -3.73 -40.93 10.83
CA ASP A 98 -3.06 -40.74 9.55
C ASP A 98 -3.96 -39.95 8.60
N CYS A 99 -3.40 -38.97 7.90
CA CYS A 99 -4.11 -38.24 6.86
C CYS A 99 -4.49 -39.21 5.73
N PRO A 100 -5.74 -39.22 5.25
CA PRO A 100 -6.15 -40.03 4.10
C PRO A 100 -5.32 -39.69 2.85
N ALA A 101 -4.97 -40.73 2.07
CA ALA A 101 -4.09 -40.60 0.92
C ALA A 101 -4.60 -39.59 -0.13
N GLU A 102 -5.93 -39.48 -0.28
CA GLU A 102 -6.59 -38.57 -1.22
C GLU A 102 -6.20 -37.10 -1.02
N PHE A 103 -5.78 -36.69 0.18
CA PHE A 103 -5.37 -35.32 0.48
C PHE A 103 -3.92 -35.01 0.10
N TYR A 104 -3.03 -36.00 0.07
CA TYR A 104 -1.60 -35.78 -0.17
C TYR A 104 -1.00 -36.58 -1.33
N GLU A 105 -1.64 -37.65 -1.80
CA GLU A 105 -1.13 -38.48 -2.89
C GLU A 105 -1.02 -37.66 -4.18
N GLY A 106 0.13 -37.77 -4.85
CA GLY A 106 0.43 -36.98 -6.04
C GLY A 106 0.71 -35.50 -5.81
N LYS A 107 0.72 -35.02 -4.56
CA LYS A 107 1.05 -33.63 -4.21
C LYS A 107 2.44 -33.55 -3.58
N HIS A 108 3.18 -32.50 -3.94
CA HIS A 108 4.47 -32.19 -3.34
C HIS A 108 4.32 -30.99 -2.39
N PHE A 109 4.56 -31.21 -1.11
CA PHE A 109 4.59 -30.17 -0.10
C PHE A 109 6.03 -29.74 0.17
N ALA A 110 6.30 -28.45 0.16
CA ALA A 110 7.66 -27.92 0.27
C ALA A 110 8.36 -28.22 1.61
N PHE A 111 7.59 -28.44 2.67
CA PHE A 111 8.11 -28.57 4.04
C PHE A 111 7.68 -29.85 4.75
N THR A 112 6.97 -30.74 4.08
CA THR A 112 6.53 -32.03 4.63
C THR A 112 7.11 -33.16 3.80
N SER A 113 7.98 -33.96 4.36
CA SER A 113 8.63 -35.10 3.69
C SER A 113 7.97 -36.45 3.98
N ASN A 114 7.11 -36.52 4.99
CA ASN A 114 6.47 -37.76 5.46
C ASN A 114 4.96 -37.68 5.32
N ARG A 115 4.29 -38.85 5.48
CA ARG A 115 2.83 -38.94 5.59
C ARG A 115 2.35 -38.06 6.76
N PRO A 116 1.53 -37.04 6.50
CA PRO A 116 1.05 -36.17 7.56
C PRO A 116 0.02 -36.87 8.44
N THR A 117 -0.07 -36.46 9.70
CA THR A 117 -1.19 -36.79 10.59
C THR A 117 -2.19 -35.63 10.63
N LEU A 118 -3.43 -35.95 10.94
CA LEU A 118 -4.49 -34.96 11.14
C LEU A 118 -4.27 -34.22 12.47
N LEU A 119 -4.50 -32.92 12.46
CA LEU A 119 -4.40 -32.08 13.64
C LEU A 119 -5.64 -31.19 13.73
N GLY A 120 -6.44 -31.39 14.78
CA GLY A 120 -7.52 -30.50 15.17
C GLY A 120 -7.01 -29.30 15.97
N THR A 121 -7.93 -28.43 16.32
CA THR A 121 -7.60 -27.25 17.13
C THR A 121 -7.48 -27.60 18.62
N PRO A 122 -6.56 -26.98 19.37
CA PRO A 122 -6.53 -27.05 20.83
C PRO A 122 -7.54 -26.09 21.49
N HIS A 123 -8.16 -25.19 20.69
CA HIS A 123 -9.04 -24.14 21.20
C HIS A 123 -10.50 -24.60 21.27
N LYS A 124 -11.23 -24.03 22.23
CA LYS A 124 -12.67 -24.28 22.37
C LYS A 124 -13.45 -23.27 21.51
N PHE A 125 -14.41 -23.79 20.76
CA PHE A 125 -15.27 -22.98 19.90
C PHE A 125 -16.67 -22.83 20.48
N GLN A 126 -17.24 -21.62 20.32
CA GLN A 126 -18.62 -21.31 20.64
C GLN A 126 -19.24 -20.45 19.52
N GLN A 127 -20.55 -20.51 19.40
CA GLN A 127 -21.29 -19.62 18.51
C GLN A 127 -21.63 -18.32 19.25
N HIS A 128 -21.48 -17.19 18.53
CA HIS A 128 -21.73 -15.87 19.06
C HIS A 128 -22.62 -15.04 18.12
N GLY A 129 -23.34 -14.06 18.69
CA GLY A 129 -24.22 -13.17 17.98
C GLY A 129 -25.48 -13.84 17.43
N GLU A 130 -26.33 -13.06 16.78
CA GLU A 130 -27.51 -13.54 16.06
C GLU A 130 -27.13 -14.31 14.79
N SER A 131 -25.97 -13.99 14.21
CA SER A 131 -25.38 -14.66 13.05
C SER A 131 -24.99 -16.12 13.34
N GLY A 132 -24.79 -16.49 14.62
CA GLY A 132 -24.30 -17.80 15.03
C GLY A 132 -22.88 -18.11 14.53
N ALA A 133 -22.06 -17.09 14.30
CA ALA A 133 -20.70 -17.26 13.82
C ALA A 133 -19.81 -17.97 14.88
N TRP A 134 -18.95 -18.87 14.41
CA TRP A 134 -18.04 -19.61 15.28
C TRP A 134 -16.79 -18.79 15.59
N PHE A 135 -16.46 -18.73 16.89
CA PHE A 135 -15.23 -18.12 17.40
C PHE A 135 -14.56 -19.07 18.39
N SER A 136 -13.24 -19.06 18.39
CA SER A 136 -12.48 -19.75 19.41
C SER A 136 -12.21 -18.86 20.63
N ASP A 137 -11.81 -19.48 21.74
CA ASP A 137 -11.37 -18.81 22.95
C ASP A 137 -10.05 -18.02 22.78
N ALA A 138 -9.37 -18.15 21.65
CA ALA A 138 -8.20 -17.35 21.31
C ALA A 138 -8.53 -15.88 20.96
N VAL A 139 -9.79 -15.57 20.59
CA VAL A 139 -10.22 -14.25 20.15
C VAL A 139 -11.50 -13.76 20.86
N PRO A 140 -11.53 -13.76 22.20
CA PRO A 140 -12.75 -13.52 22.96
C PRO A 140 -13.33 -12.13 22.76
N MET A 141 -12.50 -11.08 22.66
CA MET A 141 -12.97 -9.71 22.45
C MET A 141 -13.60 -9.52 21.07
N LEU A 142 -13.09 -10.25 20.06
CA LEU A 142 -13.62 -10.15 18.70
C LEU A 142 -14.99 -10.83 18.58
N SER A 143 -15.26 -11.85 19.40
CA SER A 143 -16.55 -12.56 19.41
C SER A 143 -17.71 -11.69 19.90
N GLU A 144 -17.45 -10.61 20.65
CA GLU A 144 -18.46 -9.63 21.07
C GLU A 144 -19.02 -8.82 19.89
N HIS A 145 -18.31 -8.81 18.75
CA HIS A 145 -18.64 -8.12 17.51
C HIS A 145 -19.07 -9.09 16.39
N ALA A 146 -19.56 -10.28 16.74
CA ALA A 146 -19.88 -11.34 15.78
C ALA A 146 -20.82 -10.88 14.66
N ASP A 147 -21.81 -10.06 14.98
CA ASP A 147 -22.83 -9.59 14.03
C ASP A 147 -22.36 -8.40 13.18
N ASP A 148 -21.26 -7.75 13.57
CA ASP A 148 -20.61 -6.69 12.79
C ASP A 148 -19.63 -7.24 11.75
N LEU A 149 -19.35 -8.56 11.76
CA LEU A 149 -18.30 -9.19 10.97
C LEU A 149 -18.86 -10.04 9.83
N CYS A 150 -18.20 -9.97 8.69
CA CYS A 150 -18.45 -10.83 7.55
C CYS A 150 -17.25 -11.76 7.31
N PHE A 151 -17.47 -13.09 7.37
CA PHE A 151 -16.45 -14.11 7.18
C PHE A 151 -16.47 -14.67 5.75
N VAL A 152 -15.43 -14.43 4.97
CA VAL A 152 -15.26 -14.99 3.63
C VAL A 152 -14.37 -16.24 3.72
N LYS A 153 -14.97 -17.40 4.08
CA LYS A 153 -14.26 -18.67 4.33
C LYS A 153 -13.81 -19.39 3.07
N SER A 154 -14.28 -18.96 1.89
CA SER A 154 -13.94 -19.57 0.59
C SER A 154 -12.68 -19.03 -0.07
N MET A 155 -11.97 -18.11 0.58
CA MET A 155 -10.69 -17.58 0.06
C MET A 155 -9.63 -18.65 0.10
N TYR A 156 -8.91 -18.83 -1.01
CA TYR A 156 -7.80 -19.77 -1.11
C TYR A 156 -6.70 -19.24 -2.03
N THR A 157 -5.52 -19.84 -1.93
CA THR A 157 -4.40 -19.59 -2.84
C THR A 157 -3.60 -20.87 -3.07
N GLU A 158 -3.04 -21.01 -4.27
CA GLU A 158 -2.06 -22.07 -4.56
C GLU A 158 -0.63 -21.71 -4.10
N GLN A 159 -0.45 -20.49 -3.58
CA GLN A 159 0.85 -20.02 -3.14
C GLN A 159 1.12 -20.50 -1.71
N PHE A 160 1.99 -21.49 -1.55
CA PHE A 160 2.36 -22.06 -0.25
C PHE A 160 3.40 -21.23 0.51
N ASN A 161 4.13 -20.33 -0.17
CA ASN A 161 5.16 -19.48 0.45
C ASN A 161 4.59 -18.10 0.76
N HIS A 162 5.00 -17.52 1.91
CA HIS A 162 4.51 -16.23 2.41
C HIS A 162 4.65 -15.10 1.40
N ALA A 163 5.82 -14.92 0.77
CA ALA A 163 6.06 -13.78 -0.11
C ALA A 163 5.13 -13.77 -1.35
N PRO A 164 5.02 -14.83 -2.16
CA PRO A 164 4.12 -14.84 -3.31
C PRO A 164 2.64 -14.82 -2.88
N ALA A 165 2.27 -15.45 -1.73
CA ALA A 165 0.91 -15.39 -1.21
C ALA A 165 0.52 -13.97 -0.78
N GLN A 166 1.40 -13.26 -0.08
CA GLN A 166 1.20 -11.86 0.27
C GLN A 166 1.10 -10.98 -0.97
N MET A 167 1.97 -11.20 -1.97
CA MET A 167 1.89 -10.47 -3.24
C MET A 167 0.55 -10.69 -3.94
N LEU A 168 0.07 -11.94 -3.99
CA LEU A 168 -1.25 -12.24 -4.57
C LEU A 168 -2.36 -11.49 -3.83
N LEU A 169 -2.34 -11.50 -2.50
CA LEU A 169 -3.34 -10.84 -1.67
C LEU A 169 -3.33 -9.31 -1.88
N TYR A 170 -2.15 -8.69 -1.94
CA TYR A 170 -2.04 -7.23 -2.04
C TYR A 170 -2.18 -6.69 -3.46
N THR A 171 -1.81 -7.46 -4.48
CA THR A 171 -1.69 -6.95 -5.86
C THR A 171 -2.48 -7.74 -6.90
N GLY A 172 -3.12 -8.84 -6.50
CA GLY A 172 -3.80 -9.78 -7.41
C GLY A 172 -2.82 -10.61 -8.26
N SER A 173 -1.53 -10.66 -7.89
CA SER A 173 -0.53 -11.46 -8.61
C SER A 173 0.57 -11.94 -7.65
N PRO A 174 1.01 -13.20 -7.73
CA PRO A 174 2.14 -13.68 -6.93
C PRO A 174 3.48 -13.11 -7.39
N ARG A 175 3.51 -12.38 -8.50
CA ARG A 175 4.72 -11.78 -9.08
C ARG A 175 4.77 -10.28 -8.81
N MET A 176 5.98 -9.77 -8.60
CA MET A 176 6.24 -8.34 -8.43
C MET A 176 5.88 -7.52 -9.69
N GLY A 177 5.69 -6.20 -9.51
CA GLY A 177 5.49 -5.24 -10.60
C GLY A 177 4.06 -4.80 -10.82
N ARG A 178 3.09 -5.37 -10.09
CA ARG A 178 1.70 -4.89 -10.10
C ARG A 178 1.45 -3.91 -8.96
N PRO A 179 0.55 -2.92 -9.15
CA PRO A 179 0.16 -2.00 -8.09
C PRO A 179 -0.57 -2.73 -6.96
N SER A 180 -0.33 -2.30 -5.73
CA SER A 180 -1.06 -2.76 -4.56
C SER A 180 -2.49 -2.20 -4.52
N ILE A 181 -3.36 -2.81 -3.70
CA ILE A 181 -4.75 -2.36 -3.49
C ILE A 181 -4.78 -0.87 -3.14
N GLY A 182 -3.99 -0.41 -2.17
CA GLY A 182 -3.95 0.99 -1.78
C GLY A 182 -3.48 1.92 -2.91
N SER A 183 -2.52 1.47 -3.73
CA SER A 183 -2.09 2.21 -4.92
C SER A 183 -3.20 2.34 -5.96
N TRP A 184 -3.97 1.28 -6.20
CA TRP A 184 -5.12 1.31 -7.09
C TRP A 184 -6.22 2.23 -6.60
N VAL A 185 -6.52 2.19 -5.31
CA VAL A 185 -7.54 3.06 -4.72
C VAL A 185 -7.13 4.51 -4.80
N THR A 186 -5.90 4.86 -4.42
CA THR A 186 -5.38 6.23 -4.54
C THR A 186 -5.33 6.70 -5.99
N TYR A 187 -4.96 5.82 -6.93
CA TYR A 187 -5.00 6.14 -8.36
C TYR A 187 -6.43 6.39 -8.86
N GLY A 188 -7.38 5.56 -8.46
CA GLY A 188 -8.77 5.62 -8.92
C GLY A 188 -9.58 6.76 -8.32
N LEU A 189 -9.41 7.02 -7.03
CA LEU A 189 -10.23 7.98 -6.26
C LEU A 189 -9.51 9.27 -5.89
N GLY A 190 -8.17 9.27 -5.91
CA GLY A 190 -7.38 10.39 -5.40
C GLY A 190 -7.32 10.39 -3.87
N SER A 191 -7.11 11.57 -3.29
CA SER A 191 -7.13 11.82 -1.84
C SER A 191 -7.77 13.17 -1.56
N GLU A 192 -8.69 13.23 -0.62
CA GLU A 192 -9.28 14.50 -0.17
C GLU A 192 -8.30 15.32 0.66
N ASN A 193 -7.36 14.65 1.33
CA ASN A 193 -6.30 15.33 2.06
C ASN A 193 -5.07 15.52 1.18
N GLN A 194 -4.62 16.76 1.08
CA GLN A 194 -3.44 17.12 0.29
C GLN A 194 -2.15 17.14 1.13
N ASP A 195 -2.25 17.06 2.45
CA ASP A 195 -1.13 17.20 3.39
C ASP A 195 -0.68 15.86 3.99
N LEU A 196 -1.50 14.81 3.80
CA LEU A 196 -1.20 13.45 4.20
C LEU A 196 -1.19 12.51 2.98
N PRO A 197 -0.42 11.43 3.02
CA PRO A 197 -0.46 10.46 1.93
C PRO A 197 -1.82 9.76 1.88
N GLY A 198 -2.35 9.56 0.68
CA GLY A 198 -3.60 8.83 0.48
C GLY A 198 -3.50 7.33 0.81
N PHE A 199 -2.29 6.80 0.97
CA PHE A 199 -2.03 5.41 1.32
C PHE A 199 -0.88 5.32 2.32
N VAL A 200 -1.20 4.97 3.56
CA VAL A 200 -0.24 4.85 4.67
C VAL A 200 -0.05 3.37 5.04
N VAL A 201 1.17 3.02 5.41
CA VAL A 201 1.57 1.68 5.84
C VAL A 201 2.21 1.75 7.22
N LEU A 202 1.71 0.95 8.16
CA LEU A 202 2.27 0.77 9.49
C LEU A 202 2.70 -0.69 9.66
N ILE A 203 3.89 -0.92 10.22
CA ILE A 203 4.45 -2.25 10.44
C ILE A 203 4.63 -2.49 11.91
N SER A 204 4.09 -3.60 12.42
CA SER A 204 4.23 -4.04 13.81
C SER A 204 5.20 -5.22 13.92
N GLY A 205 5.68 -5.48 15.13
CA GLY A 205 6.47 -6.68 15.44
C GLY A 205 7.95 -6.63 15.04
N GLY A 206 8.45 -5.51 14.51
CA GLY A 206 9.87 -5.31 14.19
C GLY A 206 10.37 -6.06 12.96
N THR A 207 9.54 -6.85 12.29
CA THR A 207 9.88 -7.63 11.09
C THR A 207 9.03 -7.17 9.91
N ASN A 208 9.67 -6.92 8.78
CA ASN A 208 8.93 -6.61 7.55
C ASN A 208 8.18 -7.86 7.03
N PRO A 209 7.03 -7.67 6.38
CA PRO A 209 6.37 -8.77 5.66
C PRO A 209 7.31 -9.37 4.60
N SER A 210 7.18 -10.67 4.34
CA SER A 210 8.08 -11.41 3.42
C SER A 210 8.09 -10.84 2.00
N ALA A 211 6.99 -10.23 1.54
CA ALA A 211 6.92 -9.53 0.27
C ALA A 211 7.62 -8.15 0.28
N GLY A 212 8.06 -7.67 1.44
CA GLY A 212 8.74 -6.40 1.62
C GLY A 212 7.94 -5.22 1.08
N LYS A 213 8.64 -4.20 0.60
CA LYS A 213 8.03 -2.98 0.06
C LYS A 213 7.18 -3.22 -1.19
N SER A 214 7.30 -4.36 -1.85
CA SER A 214 6.47 -4.71 -3.00
C SER A 214 4.99 -4.86 -2.62
N ALA A 215 4.69 -5.18 -1.35
CA ALA A 215 3.33 -5.31 -0.82
C ALA A 215 2.52 -4.00 -0.87
N TRP A 216 3.18 -2.85 -0.89
CA TRP A 216 2.55 -1.51 -0.98
C TRP A 216 3.15 -0.63 -2.08
N GLY A 217 3.81 -1.24 -3.04
CA GLY A 217 4.38 -0.56 -4.19
C GLY A 217 3.33 -0.11 -5.19
N SER A 218 3.67 0.93 -5.95
CA SER A 218 2.84 1.42 -7.06
C SER A 218 2.89 0.53 -8.32
N GLY A 219 3.81 -0.45 -8.37
CA GLY A 219 3.99 -1.30 -9.54
C GLY A 219 4.27 -0.49 -10.81
N PHE A 220 3.42 -0.65 -11.82
CA PHE A 220 3.52 0.11 -13.08
C PHE A 220 2.82 1.47 -13.04
N LEU A 221 2.09 1.80 -11.96
CA LEU A 221 1.55 3.14 -11.75
C LEU A 221 2.68 4.12 -11.35
N PRO A 222 2.48 5.43 -11.57
CA PRO A 222 3.41 6.43 -11.05
C PRO A 222 3.67 6.29 -9.55
N SER A 223 4.89 6.54 -9.14
CA SER A 223 5.35 6.31 -7.76
C SER A 223 4.65 7.19 -6.71
N ILE A 224 3.95 8.25 -7.12
CA ILE A 224 3.12 9.08 -6.24
C ILE A 224 1.98 8.30 -5.56
N PHE A 225 1.55 7.17 -6.14
CA PHE A 225 0.47 6.34 -5.63
C PHE A 225 0.94 5.21 -4.71
N GLN A 226 2.25 5.06 -4.48
CA GLN A 226 2.76 4.03 -3.58
C GLN A 226 2.44 4.33 -2.11
N GLY A 227 2.37 3.28 -1.29
CA GLY A 227 2.19 3.42 0.14
C GLY A 227 3.39 4.07 0.83
N VAL A 228 3.11 4.99 1.74
CA VAL A 228 4.11 5.65 2.58
C VAL A 228 4.18 4.93 3.91
N GLN A 229 5.35 4.35 4.20
CA GLN A 229 5.57 3.69 5.48
C GLN A 229 5.82 4.71 6.58
N CYS A 230 4.91 4.72 7.57
CA CYS A 230 5.06 5.48 8.80
C CYS A 230 5.52 4.56 9.94
N ARG A 231 6.16 5.14 10.95
CA ARG A 231 6.67 4.44 12.13
C ARG A 231 5.90 4.85 13.36
N SER A 232 5.63 3.89 14.22
CA SER A 232 5.04 4.15 15.54
C SER A 232 6.05 4.54 16.62
N LYS A 233 7.36 4.50 16.28
CA LYS A 233 8.45 4.88 17.19
C LYS A 233 9.51 5.70 16.47
N GLY A 234 9.98 6.77 17.14
CA GLY A 234 10.92 7.74 16.57
C GLY A 234 10.24 8.68 15.59
N ASP A 235 10.98 9.22 14.63
CA ASP A 235 10.40 10.06 13.58
C ASP A 235 9.34 9.28 12.78
N PRO A 236 8.10 9.75 12.71
CA PRO A 236 7.01 9.04 12.04
C PRO A 236 7.30 8.71 10.58
N VAL A 237 7.99 9.61 9.88
CA VAL A 237 8.46 9.43 8.50
C VAL A 237 9.95 9.68 8.48
N LEU A 238 10.69 8.83 7.75
CA LEU A 238 12.13 9.01 7.57
C LEU A 238 12.41 10.37 6.93
N TYR A 239 13.38 11.08 7.49
CA TYR A 239 13.80 12.42 7.03
C TYR A 239 12.69 13.49 7.14
N ALA A 240 11.74 13.30 8.06
CA ALA A 240 10.72 14.31 8.37
C ALA A 240 11.31 15.52 9.10
N SER A 241 12.38 15.32 9.89
CA SER A 241 13.11 16.40 10.56
C SER A 241 14.07 17.10 9.60
N ASP A 242 14.21 18.41 9.77
CA ASP A 242 15.18 19.18 9.01
C ASP A 242 16.61 18.83 9.47
N PRO A 243 17.58 18.73 8.54
CA PRO A 243 18.98 18.54 8.91
C PRO A 243 19.50 19.65 9.81
N ALA A 244 20.46 19.36 10.67
CA ALA A 244 21.09 20.35 11.53
C ALA A 244 21.64 21.52 10.70
N GLY A 245 21.26 22.75 11.09
CA GLY A 245 21.64 23.97 10.39
C GLY A 245 20.74 24.38 9.22
N MET A 246 19.71 23.63 8.93
CA MET A 246 18.70 23.99 7.93
C MET A 246 17.39 24.35 8.65
N ASP A 247 16.92 25.58 8.49
CA ASP A 247 15.59 25.98 8.92
C ASP A 247 14.55 25.74 7.81
N ARG A 248 13.28 25.89 8.18
CA ARG A 248 12.15 25.66 7.28
C ARG A 248 12.15 26.59 6.05
N SER A 249 12.58 27.83 6.24
CA SER A 249 12.64 28.82 5.14
C SER A 249 13.69 28.42 4.13
N MET A 250 14.85 28.03 4.60
CA MET A 250 15.95 27.53 3.77
C MET A 250 15.56 26.23 3.03
N ARG A 251 14.84 25.34 3.73
CA ARG A 251 14.32 24.13 3.11
C ARG A 251 13.31 24.43 2.01
N ARG A 252 12.36 25.36 2.25
CA ARG A 252 11.39 25.79 1.24
C ARG A 252 12.10 26.33 0.00
N LEU A 253 13.05 27.23 0.18
CA LEU A 253 13.86 27.78 -0.91
C LEU A 253 14.61 26.68 -1.70
N SER A 254 15.14 25.69 -1.00
CA SER A 254 15.81 24.54 -1.64
C SER A 254 14.86 23.71 -2.48
N LEU A 255 13.64 23.47 -1.99
CA LEU A 255 12.61 22.74 -2.73
C LEU A 255 12.11 23.55 -3.93
N ASP A 256 11.91 24.85 -3.81
CA ASP A 256 11.51 25.72 -4.90
C ASP A 256 12.58 25.74 -6.02
N ALA A 257 13.85 25.77 -5.65
CA ALA A 257 14.96 25.65 -6.60
C ALA A 257 14.97 24.28 -7.32
N ILE A 258 14.77 23.19 -6.59
CA ILE A 258 14.69 21.84 -7.18
C ILE A 258 13.46 21.73 -8.09
N GLN A 259 12.33 22.26 -7.67
CA GLN A 259 11.10 22.31 -8.48
C GLN A 259 11.33 23.05 -9.78
N SER A 260 11.96 24.24 -9.73
CA SER A 260 12.28 25.04 -10.91
C SER A 260 13.20 24.28 -11.88
N LEU A 261 14.23 23.60 -11.36
CA LEU A 261 15.13 22.77 -12.18
C LEU A 261 14.39 21.58 -12.82
N ASN A 262 13.56 20.90 -12.06
CA ASN A 262 12.75 19.79 -12.57
C ASN A 262 11.75 20.28 -13.63
N GLN A 263 11.16 21.44 -13.45
CA GLN A 263 10.26 22.03 -14.42
C GLN A 263 10.97 22.35 -15.75
N LEU A 264 12.15 22.96 -15.70
CA LEU A 264 13.00 23.16 -16.89
C LEU A 264 13.36 21.84 -17.59
N GLN A 265 13.66 20.80 -16.81
CA GLN A 265 13.91 19.48 -17.35
C GLN A 265 12.67 18.88 -18.00
N TYR A 266 11.51 19.01 -17.35
CA TYR A 266 10.23 18.57 -17.91
C TYR A 266 9.89 19.26 -19.23
N GLU A 267 10.09 20.57 -19.33
CA GLU A 267 9.83 21.32 -20.56
C GLU A 267 10.66 20.83 -21.73
N LYS A 268 11.91 20.43 -21.46
CA LYS A 268 12.82 19.90 -22.49
C LYS A 268 12.50 18.46 -22.87
N MET A 269 12.23 17.60 -21.90
CA MET A 269 12.16 16.16 -22.10
C MET A 269 10.72 15.62 -22.12
N LYS A 270 9.75 16.35 -21.57
CA LYS A 270 8.32 15.96 -21.42
C LYS A 270 8.16 14.58 -20.76
N HIS A 271 9.10 14.20 -19.88
CA HIS A 271 9.07 12.89 -19.23
C HIS A 271 8.10 12.91 -18.04
N PRO A 272 7.06 12.05 -18.00
CA PRO A 272 6.02 12.08 -16.96
C PRO A 272 6.56 11.90 -15.53
N GLU A 273 7.62 11.10 -15.35
CA GLU A 273 8.25 10.88 -14.04
C GLU A 273 8.85 12.17 -13.44
N THR A 274 9.20 13.16 -14.24
CA THR A 274 9.70 14.44 -13.72
C THR A 274 8.58 15.18 -12.97
N GLN A 275 7.36 15.18 -13.49
CA GLN A 275 6.20 15.73 -12.78
C GLN A 275 5.86 14.95 -11.52
N THR A 276 5.95 13.61 -11.57
CA THR A 276 5.76 12.76 -10.41
C THR A 276 6.75 13.10 -9.28
N ARG A 277 8.02 13.35 -9.61
CA ARG A 277 9.03 13.78 -8.62
C ARG A 277 8.72 15.14 -8.01
N ILE A 278 8.28 16.11 -8.79
CA ILE A 278 7.86 17.42 -8.29
C ILE A 278 6.75 17.24 -7.25
N SER A 279 5.71 16.47 -7.60
CA SER A 279 4.58 16.18 -6.71
C SER A 279 5.01 15.43 -5.43
N GLN A 280 5.97 14.51 -5.53
CA GLN A 280 6.50 13.78 -4.37
C GLN A 280 7.27 14.67 -3.41
N TYR A 281 8.12 15.58 -3.91
CA TYR A 281 8.84 16.52 -3.05
C TYR A 281 7.89 17.46 -2.32
N GLU A 282 6.86 17.94 -3.00
CA GLU A 282 5.86 18.81 -2.40
C GLU A 282 5.02 18.07 -1.35
N LEU A 283 4.59 16.83 -1.63
CA LEU A 283 3.89 15.99 -0.65
C LEU A 283 4.79 15.70 0.56
N ALA A 284 6.05 15.34 0.35
CA ALA A 284 7.00 15.08 1.43
C ALA A 284 7.17 16.29 2.35
N TYR A 285 7.24 17.50 1.79
CA TYR A 285 7.33 18.74 2.58
C TYR A 285 6.06 18.97 3.41
N ARG A 286 4.87 18.82 2.81
CA ARG A 286 3.59 18.95 3.53
C ARG A 286 3.44 17.92 4.63
N MET A 287 3.84 16.68 4.37
CA MET A 287 3.84 15.60 5.36
C MET A 287 4.70 15.90 6.58
N GLN A 288 5.83 16.59 6.43
CA GLN A 288 6.68 16.98 7.57
C GLN A 288 5.97 17.91 8.55
N MET A 289 4.97 18.63 8.07
CA MET A 289 4.16 19.52 8.89
C MET A 289 3.03 18.78 9.60
N SER A 290 2.32 17.93 8.89
CA SER A 290 1.04 17.34 9.33
C SER A 290 1.19 15.99 10.01
N VAL A 291 2.10 15.13 9.53
CA VAL A 291 2.27 13.76 10.06
C VAL A 291 2.68 13.73 11.54
N PRO A 292 3.65 14.55 12.02
CA PRO A 292 4.04 14.50 13.44
C PRO A 292 2.89 14.77 14.40
N GLU A 293 1.98 15.69 14.06
CA GLU A 293 0.83 16.02 14.90
C GLU A 293 -0.19 14.88 14.96
N VAL A 294 -0.51 14.29 13.81
CA VAL A 294 -1.46 13.18 13.73
C VAL A 294 -0.89 11.91 14.40
N MET A 295 0.41 11.70 14.30
CA MET A 295 1.10 10.52 14.86
C MET A 295 1.42 10.65 16.36
N ASP A 296 1.17 11.80 16.98
CA ASP A 296 1.41 12.01 18.41
C ASP A 296 0.26 11.45 19.26
N ILE A 297 0.38 10.19 19.69
CA ILE A 297 -0.62 9.52 20.56
C ILE A 297 -0.53 9.95 22.03
N THR A 298 0.43 10.80 22.42
CA THR A 298 0.50 11.33 23.80
C THR A 298 -0.68 12.23 24.16
N ARG A 299 -1.38 12.74 23.14
CA ARG A 299 -2.59 13.57 23.29
C ARG A 299 -3.87 12.79 23.53
N GLU A 300 -3.82 11.46 23.42
CA GLU A 300 -4.99 10.61 23.67
C GLU A 300 -5.30 10.50 25.16
N SER A 301 -6.58 10.27 25.48
CA SER A 301 -6.99 10.02 26.86
C SER A 301 -6.38 8.71 27.38
N GLN A 302 -6.16 8.64 28.70
CA GLN A 302 -5.68 7.41 29.33
C GLN A 302 -6.62 6.22 29.02
N GLN A 303 -7.91 6.44 29.02
CA GLN A 303 -8.92 5.42 28.69
C GLN A 303 -8.75 4.91 27.25
N THR A 304 -8.47 5.80 26.29
CA THR A 304 -8.20 5.41 24.90
C THR A 304 -6.93 4.59 24.78
N LEU A 305 -5.85 5.02 25.44
CA LEU A 305 -4.60 4.29 25.46
C LEU A 305 -4.76 2.88 26.03
N GLU A 306 -5.50 2.73 27.12
CA GLU A 306 -5.80 1.44 27.73
C GLU A 306 -6.64 0.55 26.84
N MET A 307 -7.68 1.09 26.19
CA MET A 307 -8.55 0.37 25.26
C MET A 307 -7.76 -0.25 24.11
N TYR A 308 -6.77 0.46 23.57
CA TYR A 308 -5.90 -0.04 22.49
C TYR A 308 -4.70 -0.84 22.99
N GLY A 309 -4.45 -0.89 24.32
CA GLY A 309 -3.20 -1.41 24.87
C GLY A 309 -1.99 -0.62 24.35
N ALA A 310 -2.20 0.67 24.03
CA ALA A 310 -1.20 1.53 23.42
C ALA A 310 -0.33 2.19 24.49
N LYS A 311 0.97 2.33 24.19
CA LYS A 311 1.94 3.02 25.06
C LYS A 311 2.74 3.99 24.21
N PRO A 312 2.68 5.31 24.49
CA PRO A 312 3.49 6.28 23.77
C PRO A 312 4.98 5.91 23.77
N GLY A 313 5.61 6.00 22.61
CA GLY A 313 7.02 5.65 22.43
C GLY A 313 7.33 4.17 22.15
N ASP A 314 6.34 3.28 22.27
CA ASP A 314 6.49 1.86 21.92
C ASP A 314 6.14 1.60 20.46
N ALA A 315 6.74 0.52 19.90
CA ALA A 315 6.39 -0.01 18.60
C ALA A 315 5.52 -1.27 18.78
N SER A 316 4.21 -1.09 18.98
CA SER A 316 3.27 -2.19 19.23
C SER A 316 2.15 -2.23 18.20
N PHE A 317 1.44 -3.36 18.12
CA PHE A 317 0.25 -3.50 17.29
C PHE A 317 -0.86 -2.56 17.77
N GLY A 318 -1.07 -2.45 19.09
CA GLY A 318 -2.04 -1.53 19.68
C GLY A 318 -1.76 -0.06 19.31
N ASN A 319 -0.49 0.37 19.38
CA ASN A 319 -0.09 1.70 18.90
C ASN A 319 -0.42 1.89 17.42
N ASN A 320 -0.16 0.91 16.58
CA ASN A 320 -0.45 1.01 15.16
C ASN A 320 -1.96 1.05 14.87
N CYS A 321 -2.78 0.31 15.61
CA CYS A 321 -4.24 0.39 15.50
C CYS A 321 -4.76 1.79 15.89
N LEU A 322 -4.24 2.36 16.98
CA LEU A 322 -4.59 3.71 17.41
C LEU A 322 -4.14 4.77 16.41
N LEU A 323 -2.91 4.65 15.89
CA LEU A 323 -2.41 5.52 14.82
C LEU A 323 -3.23 5.40 13.54
N ALA A 324 -3.67 4.19 13.19
CA ALA A 324 -4.55 3.95 12.06
C ALA A 324 -5.85 4.75 12.17
N ARG A 325 -6.50 4.69 13.34
CA ARG A 325 -7.70 5.48 13.64
C ARG A 325 -7.42 6.98 13.49
N ARG A 326 -6.37 7.48 14.12
CA ARG A 326 -6.00 8.89 14.07
C ARG A 326 -5.70 9.38 12.66
N LEU A 327 -5.11 8.54 11.82
CA LEU A 327 -4.81 8.88 10.42
C LEU A 327 -6.05 8.95 9.54
N VAL A 328 -7.12 8.21 9.87
CA VAL A 328 -8.36 8.23 9.08
C VAL A 328 -9.39 9.23 9.60
N GLU A 329 -9.36 9.61 10.88
CA GLU A 329 -10.30 10.55 11.48
C GLU A 329 -10.24 11.98 10.88
N PRO A 330 -9.07 12.61 10.73
CA PRO A 330 -8.96 13.95 10.15
C PRO A 330 -9.07 14.00 8.63
N VAL A 331 -9.18 12.83 8.00
CA VAL A 331 -9.09 12.69 6.54
C VAL A 331 -10.24 11.81 6.08
N SER A 332 -11.13 12.37 5.30
CA SER A 332 -12.29 11.64 4.79
C SER A 332 -11.94 10.38 3.96
N TYR A 333 -10.70 10.20 3.51
CA TYR A 333 -10.25 9.01 2.77
C TYR A 333 -8.76 8.73 2.98
N THR A 334 -8.41 7.89 3.93
CA THR A 334 -7.07 7.28 3.99
C THR A 334 -7.19 5.76 3.98
N HIS A 335 -6.41 5.12 3.12
CA HIS A 335 -6.28 3.66 3.09
C HIS A 335 -5.09 3.27 3.94
N LEU A 336 -5.33 2.47 4.96
CA LEU A 336 -4.30 1.97 5.85
C LEU A 336 -4.12 0.47 5.69
N THR A 337 -2.91 0.04 5.42
CA THR A 337 -2.52 -1.37 5.53
C THR A 337 -1.62 -1.54 6.74
N LEU A 338 -2.03 -2.44 7.65
CA LEU A 338 -1.23 -2.86 8.79
C LEU A 338 -0.79 -4.30 8.57
N PRO A 339 0.42 -4.57 8.08
CA PRO A 339 0.98 -5.91 8.18
C PRO A 339 1.37 -6.15 9.64
N THR A 340 0.79 -7.17 10.25
CA THR A 340 1.19 -7.66 11.56
C THR A 340 1.98 -8.95 11.37
N SER A 341 3.15 -9.04 11.98
CA SER A 341 3.86 -10.31 12.11
C SER A 341 3.77 -10.73 13.58
N PRO A 342 3.14 -11.85 13.94
CA PRO A 342 3.29 -12.40 15.27
C PRO A 342 4.74 -12.86 15.46
N LYS A 343 5.25 -12.67 16.68
CA LYS A 343 6.49 -13.30 17.11
C LYS A 343 6.25 -14.76 17.38
#